data_d32868e8648ddfa679ec13156e6360bb
#
_entry.id   d32868e8648ddfa679ec13156e6360bb
#
_cell.length_a   1.000
_cell.length_b   1.000
_cell.length_c   1.000
_cell.angle_alpha   90.00
_cell.angle_beta   90.00
_cell.angle_gamma   90.00
#
_symmetry.space_group_name_H-M   'P 1'
#
loop_
_entity.id
_entity.type
_entity.pdbx_description
1 polymer ?
#
loop_
_entity_poly.entity_id
_entity_poly.type
_entity_poly.pdbx_seq_one_letter_code
_entity_poly.pdbx_strand_id
1 'polypeptide(L)'
;MTQDLCALLREKKLISIVRGAPTEKITKIADAIYRGGFRFMEITFDQSGKTPHAVTAEQIRIVREAFDGRLHVGAGTVMTEAQLKLAAEAGAEYIISPNVDTAIIRATKAAGLISIPGAFTPSEIAGAYQAGADFVKLFPVDCVDLKYIKAVRAPINHIPLLAVSGVTPENLGDYLKAGMAGAGI
;
A
#
# COMPACT_ATOMS: atom_id res chain seq x y z
N MET A 1 6.07 15.22 -8.09
CA MET A 1 6.43 14.23 -7.04
C MET A 1 5.38 13.13 -6.90
N THR A 2 4.17 13.39 -6.42
CA THR A 2 3.15 12.32 -6.22
C THR A 2 2.71 11.64 -7.53
N GLN A 3 2.54 12.41 -8.62
CA GLN A 3 2.19 11.86 -9.94
C GLN A 3 3.29 10.96 -10.51
N ASP A 4 4.53 11.33 -10.37
CA ASP A 4 5.68 10.54 -10.84
C ASP A 4 5.77 9.22 -10.06
N LEU A 5 5.51 9.25 -8.75
CA LEU A 5 5.52 8.06 -7.92
C LEU A 5 4.33 7.12 -8.23
N CYS A 6 3.15 7.67 -8.55
CA CYS A 6 2.02 6.88 -9.06
C CYS A 6 2.35 6.21 -10.41
N ALA A 7 3.03 6.92 -11.31
CA ALA A 7 3.47 6.37 -12.59
C ALA A 7 4.49 5.25 -12.37
N LEU A 8 5.45 5.44 -11.46
CA LEU A 8 6.43 4.42 -11.10
C LEU A 8 5.76 3.17 -10.48
N LEU A 9 4.75 3.35 -9.59
CA LEU A 9 4.02 2.21 -9.03
C LEU A 9 3.25 1.43 -10.11
N ARG A 10 2.66 2.11 -11.10
CA ARG A 10 2.02 1.45 -12.24
C ARG A 10 3.02 0.65 -13.10
N GLU A 11 4.25 1.16 -13.24
CA GLU A 11 5.33 0.47 -13.96
C GLU A 11 5.84 -0.74 -13.19
N LYS A 12 6.22 -0.56 -11.92
CA LYS A 12 6.85 -1.61 -11.09
C LYS A 12 5.85 -2.62 -10.52
N LYS A 13 4.58 -2.23 -10.36
CA LYS A 13 3.42 -3.07 -10.01
C LYS A 13 3.42 -3.70 -8.62
N LEU A 14 4.55 -3.78 -7.93
CA LEU A 14 4.69 -4.57 -6.70
C LEU A 14 5.07 -3.70 -5.50
N ILE A 15 4.36 -3.91 -4.39
CA ILE A 15 4.67 -3.39 -3.07
C ILE A 15 5.00 -4.58 -2.16
N SER A 16 6.20 -4.60 -1.56
CA SER A 16 6.52 -5.59 -0.53
C SER A 16 5.94 -5.18 0.81
N ILE A 17 5.25 -6.09 1.50
CA ILE A 17 4.60 -5.82 2.79
C ILE A 17 5.46 -6.41 3.91
N VAL A 18 5.92 -5.56 4.82
CA VAL A 18 6.72 -5.96 5.98
C VAL A 18 5.93 -5.72 7.26
N ARG A 19 5.68 -6.79 7.99
CA ARG A 19 4.92 -6.79 9.24
C ARG A 19 5.74 -7.39 10.38
N GLY A 20 5.82 -6.67 11.51
CA GLY A 20 6.43 -7.19 12.74
C GLY A 20 7.94 -7.45 12.65
N ALA A 21 8.64 -6.81 11.72
CA ALA A 21 10.09 -6.96 11.60
C ALA A 21 10.80 -6.28 12.79
N PRO A 22 11.88 -6.89 13.33
CA PRO A 22 12.72 -6.22 14.33
C PRO A 22 13.43 -5.01 13.71
N THR A 23 13.50 -3.89 14.45
CA THR A 23 14.08 -2.63 13.96
C THR A 23 15.54 -2.78 13.54
N GLU A 24 16.33 -3.56 14.27
CA GLU A 24 17.74 -3.83 13.96
C GLU A 24 17.95 -4.62 12.64
N LYS A 25 16.88 -5.24 12.10
CA LYS A 25 16.93 -5.98 10.83
C LYS A 25 16.32 -5.19 9.67
N ILE A 26 15.66 -4.07 9.92
CA ILE A 26 14.83 -3.40 8.91
C ILE A 26 15.63 -2.97 7.66
N THR A 27 16.85 -2.45 7.85
CA THR A 27 17.71 -2.06 6.73
C THR A 27 18.17 -3.26 5.90
N LYS A 28 18.47 -4.40 6.54
CA LYS A 28 18.84 -5.63 5.82
C LYS A 28 17.67 -6.21 5.03
N ILE A 29 16.47 -6.14 5.60
CA ILE A 29 15.22 -6.57 4.93
C ILE A 29 14.98 -5.66 3.71
N ALA A 30 15.06 -4.35 3.89
CA ALA A 30 14.90 -3.39 2.81
C ALA A 30 15.92 -3.58 1.68
N ASP A 31 17.19 -3.88 2.01
CA ASP A 31 18.23 -4.19 1.03
C ASP A 31 17.90 -5.46 0.24
N ALA A 32 17.43 -6.51 0.91
CA ALA A 32 17.01 -7.74 0.24
C ALA A 32 15.83 -7.51 -0.72
N ILE A 33 14.82 -6.74 -0.27
CA ILE A 33 13.67 -6.34 -1.08
C ILE A 33 14.13 -5.53 -2.31
N TYR A 34 14.98 -4.54 -2.12
CA TYR A 34 15.52 -3.72 -3.21
C TYR A 34 16.32 -4.53 -4.21
N ARG A 35 17.21 -5.41 -3.76
CA ARG A 35 18.00 -6.34 -4.62
C ARG A 35 17.11 -7.35 -5.33
N GLY A 36 15.98 -7.73 -4.72
CA GLY A 36 14.94 -8.55 -5.35
C GLY A 36 14.14 -7.83 -6.46
N GLY A 37 14.43 -6.56 -6.74
CA GLY A 37 13.80 -5.79 -7.81
C GLY A 37 12.62 -4.93 -7.39
N PHE A 38 12.19 -5.00 -6.13
CA PHE A 38 11.12 -4.12 -5.62
C PHE A 38 11.60 -2.67 -5.55
N ARG A 39 10.65 -1.76 -5.73
CA ARG A 39 10.87 -0.31 -5.57
C ARG A 39 9.92 0.31 -4.56
N PHE A 40 8.99 -0.47 -4.02
CA PHE A 40 8.02 -0.06 -3.01
C PHE A 40 8.03 -1.05 -1.85
N MET A 41 8.05 -0.53 -0.62
CA MET A 41 8.04 -1.29 0.63
C MET A 41 7.05 -0.67 1.61
N GLU A 42 6.08 -1.45 2.07
CA GLU A 42 5.14 -1.09 3.12
C GLU A 42 5.65 -1.59 4.47
N ILE A 43 5.69 -0.72 5.50
CA ILE A 43 5.92 -1.11 6.89
C ILE A 43 4.63 -0.89 7.66
N THR A 44 4.08 -1.97 8.27
CA THR A 44 2.74 -1.94 8.84
C THR A 44 2.72 -1.56 10.31
N PHE A 45 1.78 -0.69 10.69
CA PHE A 45 1.45 -0.45 12.11
C PHE A 45 0.82 -1.69 12.74
N ASP A 46 1.21 -1.98 13.98
CA ASP A 46 0.60 -3.01 14.80
C ASP A 46 -0.64 -2.46 15.51
N GLN A 47 -1.79 -3.10 15.29
CA GLN A 47 -3.06 -2.73 15.95
C GLN A 47 -3.30 -3.51 17.25
N SER A 48 -2.46 -4.51 17.56
CA SER A 48 -2.58 -5.30 18.80
C SER A 48 -2.06 -4.58 20.04
N GLY A 49 -1.32 -3.47 19.84
CA GLY A 49 -0.66 -2.73 20.91
C GLY A 49 0.64 -3.36 21.42
N LYS A 50 1.09 -4.48 20.85
CA LYS A 50 2.37 -5.13 21.23
C LYS A 50 3.57 -4.32 20.78
N THR A 51 3.48 -3.67 19.61
CA THR A 51 4.52 -2.80 19.07
C THR A 51 4.03 -1.35 19.13
N PRO A 52 4.70 -0.46 19.87
CA PRO A 52 4.37 0.96 19.87
C PRO A 52 4.44 1.56 18.46
N HIS A 53 3.51 2.43 18.11
CA HIS A 53 3.47 3.07 16.78
C HIS A 53 4.75 3.84 16.45
N ALA A 54 5.42 4.40 17.45
CA ALA A 54 6.70 5.07 17.29
C ALA A 54 7.80 4.15 16.71
N VAL A 55 7.74 2.84 16.98
CA VAL A 55 8.69 1.87 16.41
C VAL A 55 8.50 1.74 14.91
N THR A 56 7.26 1.65 14.44
CA THR A 56 6.94 1.61 12.99
C THR A 56 7.38 2.90 12.30
N ALA A 57 7.11 4.06 12.90
CA ALA A 57 7.55 5.36 12.38
C ALA A 57 9.09 5.42 12.29
N GLU A 58 9.80 4.97 13.32
CA GLU A 58 11.27 4.91 13.31
C GLU A 58 11.79 3.98 12.20
N GLN A 59 11.17 2.82 11.97
CA GLN A 59 11.55 1.92 10.87
C GLN A 59 11.35 2.57 9.50
N ILE A 60 10.26 3.32 9.30
CA ILE A 60 10.00 4.07 8.07
C ILE A 60 11.12 5.10 7.86
N ARG A 61 11.47 5.87 8.88
CA ARG A 61 12.53 6.89 8.84
C ARG A 61 13.89 6.25 8.47
N ILE A 62 14.26 5.15 9.12
CA ILE A 62 15.52 4.42 8.84
C ILE A 62 15.59 3.99 7.37
N VAL A 63 14.51 3.40 6.84
CA VAL A 63 14.50 2.94 5.44
C VAL A 63 14.52 4.14 4.49
N ARG A 64 13.75 5.18 4.78
CA ARG A 64 13.71 6.41 3.97
C ARG A 64 15.08 7.05 3.83
N GLU A 65 15.82 7.18 4.94
CA GLU A 65 17.17 7.75 4.96
C GLU A 65 18.19 6.85 4.26
N ALA A 66 18.15 5.52 4.51
CA ALA A 66 19.11 4.58 3.97
C ALA A 66 19.01 4.41 2.45
N PHE A 67 17.81 4.56 1.88
CA PHE A 67 17.58 4.28 0.45
C PHE A 67 17.42 5.53 -0.42
N ASP A 68 17.17 6.69 0.16
CA ASP A 68 17.14 8.00 -0.53
C ASP A 68 16.46 7.95 -1.92
N GLY A 69 15.21 7.55 -1.96
CA GLY A 69 14.40 7.45 -3.18
C GLY A 69 14.71 6.24 -4.10
N ARG A 70 15.67 5.39 -3.78
CA ARG A 70 15.90 4.12 -4.51
C ARG A 70 14.86 3.06 -4.17
N LEU A 71 14.37 3.06 -2.94
CA LEU A 71 13.26 2.25 -2.44
C LEU A 71 12.26 3.20 -1.77
N HIS A 72 11.06 3.28 -2.30
CA HIS A 72 9.99 4.10 -1.77
C HIS A 72 9.31 3.39 -0.60
N VAL A 73 9.24 4.05 0.56
CA VAL A 73 8.64 3.46 1.75
C VAL A 73 7.30 4.11 2.08
N GLY A 74 6.32 3.29 2.40
CA GLY A 74 5.00 3.70 2.87
C GLY A 74 4.61 3.04 4.18
N ALA A 75 3.58 3.58 4.80
CA ALA A 75 2.99 3.04 6.00
C ALA A 75 1.74 2.22 5.70
N GLY A 76 1.67 1.01 6.27
CA GLY A 76 0.50 0.14 6.16
C GLY A 76 -0.30 0.02 7.44
N THR A 77 -1.54 -0.42 7.29
CA THR A 77 -2.49 -0.59 8.40
C THR A 77 -2.72 0.73 9.16
N VAL A 78 -2.74 1.84 8.41
CA VAL A 78 -3.04 3.16 8.97
C VAL A 78 -4.54 3.31 9.09
N MET A 79 -5.04 3.38 10.34
CA MET A 79 -6.47 3.43 10.65
C MET A 79 -6.86 4.68 11.46
N THR A 80 -5.90 5.52 11.84
CA THR A 80 -6.14 6.73 12.62
C THR A 80 -5.30 7.91 12.12
N GLU A 81 -5.78 9.13 12.36
CA GLU A 81 -5.03 10.35 12.05
C GLU A 81 -3.68 10.42 12.79
N ALA A 82 -3.62 9.88 14.02
CA ALA A 82 -2.38 9.83 14.78
C ALA A 82 -1.32 8.95 14.08
N GLN A 83 -1.72 7.79 13.54
CA GLN A 83 -0.82 6.93 12.76
C GLN A 83 -0.41 7.60 11.44
N LEU A 84 -1.35 8.27 10.75
CA LEU A 84 -1.06 9.04 9.54
C LEU A 84 0.00 10.13 9.81
N LYS A 85 -0.19 10.90 10.89
CA LYS A 85 0.75 11.96 11.29
C LYS A 85 2.15 11.38 11.54
N LEU A 86 2.27 10.33 12.35
CA LEU A 86 3.54 9.66 12.62
C LEU A 86 4.22 9.16 11.34
N ALA A 87 3.45 8.55 10.43
CA ALA A 87 3.97 8.06 9.15
C ALA A 87 4.49 9.21 8.27
N ALA A 88 3.73 10.31 8.16
CA ALA A 88 4.11 11.48 7.37
C ALA A 88 5.39 12.15 7.93
N GLU A 89 5.47 12.34 9.26
CA GLU A 89 6.64 12.90 9.95
C GLU A 89 7.88 12.00 9.81
N ALA A 90 7.70 10.68 9.70
CA ALA A 90 8.76 9.71 9.43
C ALA A 90 9.21 9.67 7.96
N GLY A 91 8.54 10.40 7.05
CA GLY A 91 8.87 10.46 5.63
C GLY A 91 8.25 9.37 4.76
N ALA A 92 7.13 8.76 5.20
CA ALA A 92 6.34 7.88 4.35
C ALA A 92 5.88 8.61 3.08
N GLU A 93 5.91 7.95 1.94
CA GLU A 93 5.51 8.53 0.64
C GLU A 93 4.10 8.11 0.23
N TYR A 94 3.57 7.07 0.85
CA TYR A 94 2.20 6.58 0.64
C TYR A 94 1.64 5.93 1.91
N ILE A 95 0.30 5.90 1.96
CA ILE A 95 -0.46 5.36 3.08
C ILE A 95 -1.37 4.25 2.57
N ILE A 96 -1.31 3.09 3.23
CA ILE A 96 -2.18 1.95 2.97
C ILE A 96 -3.02 1.67 4.21
N SER A 97 -4.34 1.53 4.03
CA SER A 97 -5.27 1.11 5.08
C SER A 97 -5.99 -0.18 4.69
N PRO A 98 -6.49 -0.97 5.64
CA PRO A 98 -7.23 -2.19 5.33
C PRO A 98 -8.69 -1.94 4.94
N ASN A 99 -9.19 -0.72 5.13
CA ASN A 99 -10.58 -0.31 5.00
C ASN A 99 -10.69 1.03 4.27
N VAL A 100 -11.93 1.40 3.93
CA VAL A 100 -12.27 2.73 3.43
C VAL A 100 -12.63 3.63 4.61
N ASP A 101 -11.80 4.62 4.87
CA ASP A 101 -12.10 5.76 5.74
C ASP A 101 -11.85 7.04 4.95
N THR A 102 -12.91 7.74 4.61
CA THR A 102 -12.82 8.93 3.76
C THR A 102 -12.13 10.10 4.44
N ALA A 103 -12.11 10.16 5.78
CA ALA A 103 -11.37 11.16 6.53
C ALA A 103 -9.86 10.90 6.39
N ILE A 104 -9.42 9.67 6.60
CA ILE A 104 -8.01 9.26 6.43
C ILE A 104 -7.56 9.45 4.98
N ILE A 105 -8.39 9.10 3.99
CA ILE A 105 -8.07 9.32 2.56
C ILE A 105 -7.80 10.81 2.30
N ARG A 106 -8.74 11.69 2.72
CA ARG A 106 -8.61 13.13 2.51
C ARG A 106 -7.43 13.72 3.26
N ALA A 107 -7.20 13.32 4.51
CA ALA A 107 -6.05 13.74 5.31
C ALA A 107 -4.72 13.31 4.67
N THR A 108 -4.65 12.08 4.13
CA THR A 108 -3.50 11.58 3.36
C THR A 108 -3.22 12.47 2.15
N LYS A 109 -4.26 12.81 1.39
CA LYS A 109 -4.13 13.68 0.21
C LYS A 109 -3.72 15.11 0.60
N ALA A 110 -4.27 15.65 1.69
CA ALA A 110 -3.89 16.96 2.22
C ALA A 110 -2.42 17.02 2.67
N ALA A 111 -1.88 15.89 3.16
CA ALA A 111 -0.46 15.74 3.47
C ALA A 111 0.44 15.56 2.23
N GLY A 112 -0.10 15.54 1.01
CA GLY A 112 0.64 15.38 -0.23
C GLY A 112 1.12 13.94 -0.47
N LEU A 113 0.53 12.95 0.20
CA LEU A 113 0.90 11.54 0.11
C LEU A 113 -0.01 10.78 -0.86
N ILE A 114 0.45 9.62 -1.35
CA ILE A 114 -0.37 8.68 -2.11
C ILE A 114 -1.28 7.92 -1.15
N SER A 115 -2.57 7.83 -1.49
CA SER A 115 -3.59 7.12 -0.71
C SER A 115 -3.99 5.81 -1.39
N ILE A 116 -3.88 4.71 -0.65
CA ILE A 116 -4.18 3.33 -1.10
C ILE A 116 -5.09 2.64 -0.06
N PRO A 117 -6.37 3.04 0.08
CA PRO A 117 -7.31 2.40 0.99
C PRO A 117 -7.71 1.01 0.53
N GLY A 118 -8.02 0.13 1.49
CA GLY A 118 -8.57 -1.18 1.24
C GLY A 118 -10.07 -1.14 1.04
N ALA A 119 -10.57 -1.88 0.05
CA ALA A 119 -11.99 -2.03 -0.26
C ALA A 119 -12.25 -3.44 -0.79
N PHE A 120 -13.49 -3.89 -0.69
CA PHE A 120 -13.88 -5.22 -1.16
C PHE A 120 -15.02 -5.16 -2.18
N THR A 121 -15.97 -4.24 -2.02
CA THR A 121 -17.16 -4.11 -2.87
C THR A 121 -17.03 -2.98 -3.88
N PRO A 122 -17.78 -3.00 -5.00
CA PRO A 122 -17.82 -1.90 -5.96
C PRO A 122 -18.15 -0.54 -5.33
N SER A 123 -19.06 -0.50 -4.35
CA SER A 123 -19.42 0.75 -3.66
C SER A 123 -18.28 1.31 -2.82
N GLU A 124 -17.56 0.45 -2.11
CA GLU A 124 -16.38 0.86 -1.34
C GLU A 124 -15.25 1.35 -2.27
N ILE A 125 -14.99 0.64 -3.37
CA ILE A 125 -13.99 1.02 -4.38
C ILE A 125 -14.30 2.41 -4.95
N ALA A 126 -15.55 2.61 -5.40
CA ALA A 126 -15.99 3.89 -5.95
C ALA A 126 -15.92 5.02 -4.91
N GLY A 127 -16.39 4.77 -3.68
CA GLY A 127 -16.34 5.73 -2.59
C GLY A 127 -14.92 6.13 -2.20
N ALA A 128 -14.01 5.17 -2.14
CA ALA A 128 -12.58 5.43 -1.89
C ALA A 128 -11.96 6.34 -2.96
N TYR A 129 -12.22 6.03 -4.23
CA TYR A 129 -11.71 6.81 -5.36
C TYR A 129 -12.31 8.23 -5.38
N GLN A 130 -13.62 8.37 -5.14
CA GLN A 130 -14.29 9.67 -5.04
C GLN A 130 -13.76 10.51 -3.87
N ALA A 131 -13.31 9.88 -2.78
CA ALA A 131 -12.67 10.56 -1.66
C ALA A 131 -11.24 11.03 -1.97
N GLY A 132 -10.65 10.61 -3.10
CA GLY A 132 -9.33 11.05 -3.58
C GLY A 132 -8.23 9.98 -3.56
N ALA A 133 -8.57 8.69 -3.36
CA ALA A 133 -7.58 7.62 -3.41
C ALA A 133 -6.89 7.55 -4.80
N ASP A 134 -5.58 7.36 -4.81
CA ASP A 134 -4.77 7.23 -6.04
C ASP A 134 -4.82 5.81 -6.59
N PHE A 135 -4.89 4.82 -5.71
CA PHE A 135 -5.13 3.40 -5.97
C PHE A 135 -6.12 2.87 -4.94
N VAL A 136 -6.75 1.74 -5.22
CA VAL A 136 -7.57 1.04 -4.23
C VAL A 136 -7.05 -0.39 -4.09
N LYS A 137 -6.76 -0.79 -2.88
CA LYS A 137 -6.36 -2.14 -2.50
C LYS A 137 -7.62 -3.03 -2.46
N LEU A 138 -7.77 -3.96 -3.41
CA LEU A 138 -8.77 -5.00 -3.31
C LEU A 138 -8.32 -6.02 -2.26
N PHE A 139 -9.02 -6.07 -1.12
CA PHE A 139 -8.60 -6.83 0.06
C PHE A 139 -9.79 -7.38 0.85
N PRO A 140 -9.71 -8.64 1.27
CA PRO A 140 -8.72 -9.67 0.93
C PRO A 140 -9.01 -10.33 -0.43
N VAL A 141 -8.04 -10.29 -1.38
CA VAL A 141 -8.31 -10.73 -2.76
C VAL A 141 -8.39 -12.25 -2.91
N ASP A 142 -7.77 -13.00 -2.03
CA ASP A 142 -7.81 -14.47 -2.00
C ASP A 142 -9.17 -15.05 -1.57
N CYS A 143 -10.08 -14.21 -1.07
CA CYS A 143 -11.46 -14.61 -0.76
C CYS A 143 -12.38 -14.58 -1.99
N VAL A 144 -11.91 -14.17 -3.16
CA VAL A 144 -12.71 -14.10 -4.40
C VAL A 144 -12.00 -14.74 -5.57
N ASP A 145 -12.78 -15.16 -6.57
CA ASP A 145 -12.24 -15.69 -7.82
C ASP A 145 -11.95 -14.58 -8.85
N LEU A 146 -11.25 -14.95 -9.93
CA LEU A 146 -10.95 -14.03 -11.03
C LEU A 146 -12.19 -13.53 -11.77
N LYS A 147 -13.33 -14.23 -11.67
CA LYS A 147 -14.60 -13.80 -12.29
C LYS A 147 -15.14 -12.58 -11.57
N TYR A 148 -15.07 -12.57 -10.23
CA TYR A 148 -15.44 -11.40 -9.43
C TYR A 148 -14.62 -10.18 -9.83
N ILE A 149 -13.29 -10.32 -9.90
CA ILE A 149 -12.40 -9.21 -10.27
C ILE A 149 -12.77 -8.66 -11.65
N LYS A 150 -12.95 -9.53 -12.66
CA LYS A 150 -13.35 -9.12 -14.01
C LYS A 150 -14.70 -8.40 -14.02
N ALA A 151 -15.68 -8.92 -13.27
CA ALA A 151 -17.01 -8.31 -13.16
C ALA A 151 -16.96 -6.92 -12.51
N VAL A 152 -16.18 -6.75 -11.44
CA VAL A 152 -15.96 -5.46 -10.79
C VAL A 152 -15.23 -4.48 -11.73
N ARG A 153 -14.19 -4.96 -12.43
CA ARG A 153 -13.39 -4.14 -13.34
C ARG A 153 -14.15 -3.64 -14.56
N ALA A 154 -15.15 -4.36 -15.02
CA ALA A 154 -15.89 -3.99 -16.23
C ALA A 154 -16.50 -2.58 -16.16
N PRO A 155 -17.30 -2.21 -15.14
CA PRO A 155 -17.89 -0.87 -15.02
C PRO A 155 -16.94 0.20 -14.44
N ILE A 156 -15.93 -0.19 -13.64
CA ILE A 156 -15.04 0.74 -12.93
C ILE A 156 -13.57 0.58 -13.35
N ASN A 157 -13.33 0.39 -14.65
CA ASN A 157 -12.01 0.13 -15.23
C ASN A 157 -11.02 1.30 -15.08
N HIS A 158 -11.50 2.51 -14.84
CA HIS A 158 -10.70 3.72 -14.63
C HIS A 158 -10.03 3.78 -13.24
N ILE A 159 -10.53 3.01 -12.25
CA ILE A 159 -9.96 2.97 -10.90
C ILE A 159 -8.82 1.95 -10.86
N PRO A 160 -7.58 2.34 -10.53
CA PRO A 160 -6.48 1.39 -10.45
C PRO A 160 -6.57 0.54 -9.17
N LEU A 161 -6.73 -0.77 -9.33
CA LEU A 161 -6.83 -1.73 -8.22
C LEU A 161 -5.50 -2.48 -8.02
N LEU A 162 -5.10 -2.66 -6.76
CA LEU A 162 -3.99 -3.52 -6.35
C LEU A 162 -4.53 -4.78 -5.68
N ALA A 163 -4.05 -5.96 -6.10
CA ALA A 163 -4.39 -7.22 -5.47
C ALA A 163 -3.60 -7.39 -4.16
N VAL A 164 -4.27 -7.63 -3.04
CA VAL A 164 -3.59 -7.81 -1.75
C VAL A 164 -4.26 -8.93 -0.95
N SER A 165 -3.45 -9.75 -0.31
CA SER A 165 -3.74 -11.02 0.38
C SER A 165 -3.62 -12.23 -0.55
N GLY A 166 -2.85 -13.23 -0.13
CA GLY A 166 -2.70 -14.49 -0.85
C GLY A 166 -2.05 -14.38 -2.25
N VAL A 167 -1.44 -13.25 -2.58
CA VAL A 167 -0.72 -13.09 -3.85
C VAL A 167 0.64 -13.78 -3.76
N THR A 168 0.92 -14.63 -4.75
CA THR A 168 2.16 -15.39 -4.87
C THR A 168 2.76 -15.22 -6.27
N PRO A 169 4.02 -15.62 -6.51
CA PRO A 169 4.60 -15.60 -7.85
C PRO A 169 3.77 -16.38 -8.88
N GLU A 170 3.12 -17.49 -8.46
CA GLU A 170 2.35 -18.39 -9.32
C GLU A 170 1.04 -17.75 -9.79
N ASN A 171 0.35 -16.97 -8.93
CA ASN A 171 -0.97 -16.39 -9.23
C ASN A 171 -0.93 -14.90 -9.63
N LEU A 172 0.17 -14.20 -9.43
CA LEU A 172 0.32 -12.78 -9.75
C LEU A 172 -0.05 -12.48 -11.22
N GLY A 173 0.43 -13.31 -12.14
CA GLY A 173 0.15 -13.14 -13.57
C GLY A 173 -1.33 -13.15 -13.90
N ASP A 174 -2.12 -13.93 -13.19
CA ASP A 174 -3.57 -14.03 -13.43
C ASP A 174 -4.32 -12.83 -12.87
N TYR A 175 -3.91 -12.29 -11.73
CA TYR A 175 -4.42 -11.01 -11.22
C TYR A 175 -4.15 -9.85 -12.19
N LEU A 176 -2.93 -9.75 -12.73
CA LEU A 176 -2.58 -8.72 -13.71
C LEU A 176 -3.40 -8.87 -14.99
N LYS A 177 -3.59 -10.11 -15.52
CA LYS A 177 -4.45 -10.37 -16.68
C LYS A 177 -5.93 -10.08 -16.40
N ALA A 178 -6.38 -10.19 -15.14
CA ALA A 178 -7.74 -9.81 -14.73
C ALA A 178 -7.93 -8.29 -14.62
N GLY A 179 -6.88 -7.49 -14.85
CA GLY A 179 -6.94 -6.04 -14.91
C GLY A 179 -6.48 -5.33 -13.62
N MET A 180 -5.82 -6.05 -12.71
CA MET A 180 -5.19 -5.40 -11.55
C MET A 180 -3.98 -4.57 -12.00
N ALA A 181 -3.83 -3.38 -11.43
CA ALA A 181 -2.72 -2.46 -11.74
C ALA A 181 -1.40 -2.91 -11.11
N GLY A 182 -1.46 -3.77 -10.09
CA GLY A 182 -0.33 -4.30 -9.36
C GLY A 182 -0.77 -5.14 -8.17
N ALA A 183 0.16 -5.43 -7.25
CA ALA A 183 -0.10 -6.22 -6.05
C ALA A 183 0.74 -5.80 -4.85
N GLY A 184 0.23 -6.12 -3.64
CA GLY A 184 0.97 -6.13 -2.38
C GLY A 184 1.23 -7.57 -1.94
N ILE A 185 2.50 -7.90 -1.67
CA ILE A 185 3.02 -9.24 -1.37
C ILE A 185 3.77 -9.25 -0.04
#